data_44df156bc138dc8b842cceb13719afc1
#
_entry.id   44df156bc138dc8b842cceb13719afc1
#
_cell.length_a   1.000
_cell.length_b   1.000
_cell.length_c   1.000
_cell.angle_alpha   90.00
_cell.angle_beta   90.00
_cell.angle_gamma   90.00
#
_symmetry.space_group_name_H-M   'P 1'
#
loop_
_entity.id
_entity.type
_entity.pdbx_description
1 polymer ?
#
loop_
_entity_poly.entity_id
_entity_poly.type
_entity_poly.pdbx_seq_one_letter_code
_entity_poly.pdbx_strand_id
1 'polypeptide(L)'
;MLYFSLIDPVLKSDKNKSDEEIKEELKKKFRMNGMILADINIIKSMDKRLEKGASDSIPVYLDKDGNISKAKSNVVTKEQFTSLQNTAEKIIKQIAKEILDGIIDIKPAYYKKNKIDVCKYCEYKSICGFNKNINNYTYIENKKKDEILEMLG
;
A
#
# COMPACT_ATOMS: atom_id res chain seq x y z
N MET A 1 -6.43 -4.59 -5.59
CA MET A 1 -4.98 -4.54 -5.91
C MET A 1 -4.23 -5.11 -4.71
N LEU A 2 -3.54 -6.23 -4.89
CA LEU A 2 -2.74 -6.89 -3.86
C LEU A 2 -1.28 -6.93 -4.30
N TYR A 3 -0.37 -6.90 -3.36
CA TYR A 3 1.07 -7.03 -3.59
C TYR A 3 1.71 -7.92 -2.52
N PHE A 4 2.79 -8.54 -2.88
CA PHE A 4 3.56 -9.43 -2.04
C PHE A 4 4.91 -8.79 -1.72
N SER A 5 5.34 -8.84 -0.46
CA SER A 5 6.66 -8.36 -0.08
C SER A 5 7.70 -9.45 -0.32
N LEU A 6 8.73 -9.13 -1.12
CA LEU A 6 9.87 -10.01 -1.37
C LEU A 6 10.99 -9.84 -0.34
N ILE A 7 10.79 -9.01 0.67
CA ILE A 7 11.76 -8.82 1.75
C ILE A 7 11.73 -10.04 2.65
N ASP A 8 12.87 -10.65 2.89
CA ASP A 8 13.01 -11.80 3.78
C ASP A 8 12.65 -11.38 5.22
N PRO A 9 11.61 -11.97 5.83
CA PRO A 9 11.14 -11.51 7.12
C PRO A 9 12.05 -11.99 8.24
N VAL A 10 12.56 -11.05 9.02
CA VAL A 10 13.27 -11.37 10.26
C VAL A 10 12.27 -11.63 11.37
N LEU A 11 12.27 -12.82 11.94
CA LEU A 11 11.50 -13.15 13.13
C LEU A 11 12.36 -12.90 14.39
N LYS A 12 11.81 -12.15 15.33
CA LYS A 12 12.34 -12.12 16.70
C LYS A 12 11.72 -13.31 17.42
N SER A 13 12.49 -14.37 17.55
CA SER A 13 12.05 -15.57 18.27
C SER A 13 12.65 -15.59 19.67
N ASP A 14 11.80 -15.83 20.67
CA ASP A 14 12.28 -16.28 21.97
C ASP A 14 12.79 -17.72 21.84
N LYS A 15 13.82 -18.07 22.61
CA LYS A 15 14.58 -19.34 22.50
C LYS A 15 13.73 -20.63 22.66
N ASN A 16 12.43 -20.53 22.94
CA ASN A 16 11.56 -21.66 23.28
C ASN A 16 10.45 -21.94 22.26
N LYS A 17 10.49 -21.35 21.04
CA LYS A 17 9.49 -21.63 20.01
C LYS A 17 9.83 -22.90 19.24
N SER A 18 8.80 -23.72 18.98
CA SER A 18 8.94 -24.90 18.11
C SER A 18 9.11 -24.49 16.64
N ASP A 19 9.68 -25.38 15.82
CA ASP A 19 9.83 -25.16 14.39
C ASP A 19 8.47 -24.95 13.69
N GLU A 20 7.39 -25.54 14.21
CA GLU A 20 6.04 -25.38 13.68
C GLU A 20 5.49 -23.99 13.97
N GLU A 21 5.68 -23.48 15.18
CA GLU A 21 5.29 -22.10 15.53
C GLU A 21 6.04 -21.06 14.71
N ILE A 22 7.33 -21.29 14.46
CA ILE A 22 8.15 -20.43 13.61
C ILE A 22 7.62 -20.43 12.16
N LYS A 23 7.28 -21.61 11.62
CA LYS A 23 6.70 -21.73 10.27
C LYS A 23 5.36 -21.01 10.15
N GLU A 24 4.50 -21.09 11.16
CA GLU A 24 3.22 -20.36 11.17
C GLU A 24 3.40 -18.84 11.23
N GLU A 25 4.33 -18.36 12.04
CA GLU A 25 4.66 -16.94 12.09
C GLU A 25 5.24 -16.44 10.77
N LEU A 26 6.11 -17.23 10.12
CA LEU A 26 6.61 -16.94 8.79
C LEU A 26 5.49 -16.82 7.76
N LYS A 27 4.54 -17.76 7.74
CA LYS A 27 3.37 -17.70 6.83
C LYS A 27 2.59 -16.40 7.01
N LYS A 28 2.37 -15.95 8.25
CA LYS A 28 1.69 -14.68 8.54
C LYS A 28 2.47 -13.46 8.03
N LYS A 29 3.80 -13.52 8.02
CA LYS A 29 4.66 -12.46 7.46
C LYS A 29 4.61 -12.40 5.93
N PHE A 30 4.37 -13.52 5.27
CA PHE A 30 4.20 -13.60 3.82
C PHE A 30 2.77 -13.31 3.33
N ARG A 31 1.88 -12.87 4.21
CA ARG A 31 0.54 -12.44 3.83
C ARG A 31 0.61 -11.28 2.84
N MET A 32 -0.21 -11.36 1.79
CA MET A 32 -0.35 -10.26 0.84
C MET A 32 -0.84 -8.99 1.51
N ASN A 33 -0.35 -7.86 1.04
CA ASN A 33 -0.80 -6.54 1.45
C ASN A 33 -1.61 -5.88 0.32
N GLY A 34 -2.31 -4.79 0.63
CA GLY A 34 -3.09 -4.05 -0.35
C GLY A 34 -4.58 -4.09 -0.06
N MET A 35 -5.40 -3.78 -1.05
CA MET A 35 -6.85 -3.71 -0.96
C MET A 35 -7.51 -4.71 -1.88
N ILE A 36 -8.59 -5.32 -1.43
CA ILE A 36 -9.40 -6.29 -2.17
C ILE A 36 -10.86 -5.83 -2.24
N LEU A 37 -11.58 -6.26 -3.26
CA LEU A 37 -13.00 -5.96 -3.39
C LEU A 37 -13.78 -6.64 -2.26
N ALA A 38 -14.74 -5.92 -1.68
CA ALA A 38 -15.62 -6.41 -0.62
C ALA A 38 -16.71 -7.35 -1.19
N ASP A 39 -16.28 -8.43 -1.83
CA ASP A 39 -17.12 -9.47 -2.41
C ASP A 39 -16.71 -10.84 -1.84
N ILE A 40 -17.64 -11.50 -1.17
CA ILE A 40 -17.38 -12.77 -0.51
C ILE A 40 -17.02 -13.89 -1.49
N ASN A 41 -17.56 -13.87 -2.71
CA ASN A 41 -17.27 -14.87 -3.73
C ASN A 41 -15.82 -14.73 -4.22
N ILE A 42 -15.37 -13.50 -4.43
CA ILE A 42 -13.99 -13.20 -4.81
C ILE A 42 -13.04 -13.63 -3.69
N ILE A 43 -13.35 -13.28 -2.45
CA ILE A 43 -12.55 -13.63 -1.27
C ILE A 43 -12.41 -15.15 -1.13
N LYS A 44 -13.53 -15.89 -1.20
CA LYS A 44 -13.52 -17.36 -1.14
C LYS A 44 -12.84 -18.03 -2.32
N SER A 45 -12.85 -17.41 -3.49
CA SER A 45 -12.10 -17.89 -4.66
C SER A 45 -10.58 -17.74 -4.48
N MET A 46 -10.15 -16.71 -3.76
CA MET A 46 -8.73 -16.46 -3.46
C MET A 46 -8.22 -17.29 -2.28
N ASP A 47 -9.05 -17.49 -1.26
CA ASP A 47 -8.72 -18.33 -0.11
C ASP A 47 -9.90 -19.27 0.21
N LYS A 48 -9.87 -20.45 -0.38
CA LYS A 48 -10.92 -21.47 -0.23
C LYS A 48 -11.01 -22.03 1.19
N ARG A 49 -9.95 -21.88 1.99
CA ARG A 49 -9.91 -22.40 3.38
C ARG A 49 -10.46 -21.41 4.39
N LEU A 50 -10.70 -20.15 3.98
CA LEU A 50 -11.19 -19.12 4.87
C LEU A 50 -12.69 -19.29 5.13
N GLU A 51 -13.03 -19.87 6.28
CA GLU A 51 -14.42 -19.97 6.76
C GLU A 51 -14.74 -18.87 7.77
N LYS A 52 -13.83 -18.62 8.72
CA LYS A 52 -13.91 -17.57 9.75
C LYS A 52 -12.54 -17.15 10.22
N GLY A 53 -12.43 -15.96 10.82
CA GLY A 53 -11.17 -15.43 11.31
C GLY A 53 -10.36 -14.70 10.24
N ALA A 54 -9.07 -14.56 10.48
CA ALA A 54 -8.15 -13.90 9.55
C ALA A 54 -7.65 -14.88 8.50
N SER A 55 -7.61 -14.46 7.24
CA SER A 55 -6.91 -15.21 6.19
C SER A 55 -5.40 -15.12 6.39
N ASP A 56 -4.69 -16.21 6.15
CA ASP A 56 -3.21 -16.24 6.15
C ASP A 56 -2.62 -15.70 4.86
N SER A 57 -3.41 -15.63 3.79
CA SER A 57 -2.93 -15.27 2.44
C SER A 57 -3.29 -13.84 2.04
N ILE A 58 -4.48 -13.36 2.41
CA ILE A 58 -5.04 -12.07 1.97
C ILE A 58 -5.46 -11.19 3.16
N PRO A 59 -5.51 -9.85 3.04
CA PRO A 59 -5.83 -8.94 4.14
C PRO A 59 -7.33 -8.88 4.44
N VAL A 60 -7.95 -10.03 4.73
CA VAL A 60 -9.37 -10.19 5.01
C VAL A 60 -9.58 -10.92 6.33
N TYR A 61 -10.66 -10.56 7.01
CA TYR A 61 -11.15 -11.20 8.21
C TYR A 61 -12.66 -11.46 8.07
N LEU A 62 -13.08 -12.70 8.24
CA LEU A 62 -14.51 -13.07 8.31
C LEU A 62 -14.93 -13.20 9.76
N ASP A 63 -16.14 -12.73 10.08
CA ASP A 63 -16.75 -12.90 11.39
C ASP A 63 -17.23 -14.35 11.63
N LYS A 64 -17.92 -14.60 12.74
CA LYS A 64 -18.42 -15.92 13.09
C LYS A 64 -19.50 -16.42 12.12
N ASP A 65 -20.18 -15.50 11.46
CA ASP A 65 -21.27 -15.75 10.51
C ASP A 65 -20.79 -15.82 9.06
N GLY A 66 -19.47 -15.71 8.85
CA GLY A 66 -18.84 -15.73 7.53
C GLY A 66 -18.93 -14.41 6.75
N ASN A 67 -19.34 -13.31 7.39
CA ASN A 67 -19.40 -11.99 6.77
C ASN A 67 -18.06 -11.26 6.85
N ILE A 68 -17.84 -10.34 5.92
CA ILE A 68 -16.59 -9.54 5.87
C ILE A 68 -16.59 -8.50 6.97
N SER A 69 -15.67 -8.59 7.90
CA SER A 69 -15.44 -7.54 8.91
C SER A 69 -14.66 -6.37 8.30
N LYS A 70 -15.35 -5.28 7.94
CA LYS A 70 -14.72 -4.08 7.36
C LYS A 70 -13.65 -3.48 8.26
N ALA A 71 -13.84 -3.50 9.57
CA ALA A 71 -12.88 -2.95 10.54
C ALA A 71 -11.56 -3.73 10.62
N LYS A 72 -11.59 -5.05 10.34
CA LYS A 72 -10.43 -5.95 10.43
C LYS A 72 -9.89 -6.36 9.06
N SER A 73 -10.56 -5.94 7.97
CA SER A 73 -10.20 -6.27 6.59
C SER A 73 -9.77 -5.03 5.82
N ASN A 74 -8.85 -5.20 4.89
CA ASN A 74 -8.52 -4.14 3.96
C ASN A 74 -9.32 -4.29 2.66
N VAL A 75 -10.62 -4.08 2.77
CA VAL A 75 -11.56 -4.19 1.65
C VAL A 75 -12.09 -2.83 1.24
N VAL A 76 -12.53 -2.73 -0.01
CA VAL A 76 -13.15 -1.55 -0.63
C VAL A 76 -14.38 -1.97 -1.41
N THR A 77 -15.36 -1.07 -1.57
CA THR A 77 -16.51 -1.33 -2.44
C THR A 77 -16.11 -1.28 -3.91
N LYS A 78 -17.02 -1.71 -4.79
CA LYS A 78 -16.79 -1.66 -6.24
C LYS A 78 -16.63 -0.22 -6.73
N GLU A 79 -17.45 0.69 -6.21
CA GLU A 79 -17.40 2.11 -6.52
C GLU A 79 -16.07 2.72 -6.10
N GLN A 80 -15.65 2.49 -4.86
CA GLN A 80 -14.36 2.93 -4.34
C GLN A 80 -13.18 2.39 -5.14
N PHE A 81 -13.25 1.11 -5.54
CA PHE A 81 -12.23 0.49 -6.37
C PHE A 81 -12.13 1.15 -7.75
N THR A 82 -13.29 1.44 -8.37
CA THR A 82 -13.37 2.14 -9.65
C THR A 82 -12.83 3.57 -9.54
N SER A 83 -13.18 4.31 -8.48
CA SER A 83 -12.66 5.66 -8.23
C SER A 83 -11.13 5.67 -8.08
N LEU A 84 -10.57 4.68 -7.37
CA LEU A 84 -9.11 4.51 -7.26
C LEU A 84 -8.45 4.27 -8.62
N GLN A 85 -9.03 3.39 -9.45
CA GLN A 85 -8.51 3.11 -10.80
C GLN A 85 -8.55 4.35 -11.69
N ASN A 86 -9.70 5.03 -11.74
CA ASN A 86 -9.88 6.25 -12.53
C ASN A 86 -8.91 7.35 -12.10
N THR A 87 -8.67 7.50 -10.80
CA THR A 87 -7.74 8.48 -10.27
C THR A 87 -6.30 8.14 -10.66
N ALA A 88 -5.89 6.88 -10.56
CA ALA A 88 -4.58 6.43 -11.00
C ALA A 88 -4.37 6.69 -12.49
N GLU A 89 -5.36 6.37 -13.32
CA GLU A 89 -5.33 6.63 -14.78
C GLU A 89 -5.21 8.13 -15.08
N LYS A 90 -5.98 8.97 -14.38
CA LYS A 90 -5.92 10.43 -14.51
C LYS A 90 -4.53 10.97 -14.19
N ILE A 91 -3.92 10.50 -13.09
CA ILE A 91 -2.57 10.92 -12.69
C ILE A 91 -1.54 10.50 -13.75
N ILE A 92 -1.62 9.27 -14.25
CA ILE A 92 -0.71 8.77 -15.29
C ILE A 92 -0.82 9.63 -16.57
N LYS A 93 -2.05 9.95 -17.01
CA LYS A 93 -2.29 10.82 -18.17
C LYS A 93 -1.74 12.22 -17.96
N GLN A 94 -1.91 12.77 -16.75
CA GLN A 94 -1.36 14.07 -16.40
C GLN A 94 0.19 14.08 -16.45
N ILE A 95 0.84 13.09 -15.84
CA ILE A 95 2.30 12.96 -15.86
C ILE A 95 2.80 12.81 -17.30
N ALA A 96 2.14 11.98 -18.11
CA ALA A 96 2.50 11.82 -19.52
C ALA A 96 2.40 13.15 -20.30
N LYS A 97 1.36 13.94 -20.04
CA LYS A 97 1.19 15.26 -20.65
C LYS A 97 2.29 16.23 -20.20
N GLU A 98 2.61 16.29 -18.90
CA GLU A 98 3.68 17.13 -18.36
C GLU A 98 5.03 16.80 -18.99
N ILE A 99 5.33 15.52 -19.22
CA ILE A 99 6.54 15.07 -19.92
C ILE A 99 6.55 15.57 -21.38
N LEU A 100 5.43 15.41 -22.10
CA LEU A 100 5.31 15.87 -23.48
C LEU A 100 5.40 17.40 -23.63
N ASP A 101 4.87 18.12 -22.65
CA ASP A 101 4.92 19.59 -22.59
C ASP A 101 6.30 20.12 -22.15
N GLY A 102 7.25 19.22 -21.83
CA GLY A 102 8.61 19.59 -21.41
C GLY A 102 8.67 20.26 -20.04
N ILE A 103 7.73 19.96 -19.13
CA ILE A 103 7.73 20.50 -17.77
C ILE A 103 8.82 19.81 -16.97
N ILE A 104 9.85 20.57 -16.57
CA ILE A 104 11.03 20.09 -15.83
C ILE A 104 11.18 20.75 -14.46
N ASP A 105 10.08 21.11 -13.84
CA ASP A 105 10.09 21.77 -12.52
C ASP A 105 10.80 20.93 -11.46
N ILE A 106 11.74 21.57 -10.75
CA ILE A 106 12.49 20.92 -9.66
C ILE A 106 11.65 20.96 -8.38
N LYS A 107 10.83 19.92 -8.15
CA LYS A 107 9.93 19.78 -7.00
C LYS A 107 10.06 18.38 -6.37
N PRO A 108 11.20 18.07 -5.72
CA PRO A 108 11.41 16.74 -5.15
C PRO A 108 10.42 16.44 -4.02
N ALA A 109 10.08 15.16 -3.86
CA ALA A 109 9.19 14.72 -2.80
C ALA A 109 9.90 14.68 -1.44
N TYR A 110 9.17 15.07 -0.39
CA TYR A 110 9.58 14.93 1.00
C TYR A 110 8.48 14.28 1.82
N TYR A 111 8.75 13.12 2.38
CA TYR A 111 7.79 12.36 3.21
C TYR A 111 7.87 12.83 4.66
N LYS A 112 6.90 13.63 5.09
CA LYS A 112 6.89 14.25 6.44
C LYS A 112 6.94 13.23 7.56
N LYS A 113 6.14 12.17 7.49
CA LYS A 113 6.02 11.16 8.55
C LYS A 113 7.34 10.45 8.85
N ASN A 114 8.04 10.05 7.81
CA ASN A 114 9.27 9.25 7.93
C ASN A 114 10.53 10.12 7.81
N LYS A 115 10.37 11.44 7.60
CA LYS A 115 11.47 12.40 7.35
C LYS A 115 12.39 11.94 6.21
N ILE A 116 11.79 11.33 5.16
CA ILE A 116 12.54 10.84 4.00
C ILE A 116 12.65 11.96 2.98
N ASP A 117 13.89 12.38 2.75
CA ASP A 117 14.30 13.31 1.70
C ASP A 117 14.82 12.50 0.51
N VAL A 118 14.08 12.50 -0.61
CA VAL A 118 14.48 11.75 -1.81
C VAL A 118 15.79 12.26 -2.41
N CYS A 119 16.17 13.52 -2.13
CA CYS A 119 17.42 14.12 -2.60
C CYS A 119 18.65 13.62 -1.86
N LYS A 120 18.49 12.97 -0.70
CA LYS A 120 19.61 12.56 0.14
C LYS A 120 20.57 11.60 -0.56
N TYR A 121 20.02 10.67 -1.34
CA TYR A 121 20.76 9.63 -2.07
C TYR A 121 20.57 9.71 -3.58
N CYS A 122 20.15 10.89 -4.10
CA CYS A 122 19.93 11.08 -5.52
C CYS A 122 21.26 11.19 -6.27
N GLU A 123 21.46 10.35 -7.27
CA GLU A 123 22.65 10.35 -8.13
C GLU A 123 22.78 11.62 -8.97
N TYR A 124 21.66 12.26 -9.29
CA TYR A 124 21.59 13.49 -10.10
C TYR A 124 21.71 14.79 -9.30
N LYS A 125 22.03 14.71 -8.00
CA LYS A 125 22.07 15.88 -7.10
C LYS A 125 23.03 16.98 -7.59
N SER A 126 24.15 16.61 -8.19
CA SER A 126 25.14 17.56 -8.72
C SER A 126 24.67 18.30 -9.97
N ILE A 127 23.76 17.71 -10.74
CA ILE A 127 23.25 18.25 -12.01
C ILE A 127 21.91 18.97 -11.81
N CYS A 128 21.08 18.46 -10.91
CA CYS A 128 19.71 18.94 -10.67
C CYS A 128 19.66 20.41 -10.19
N GLY A 129 20.69 20.88 -9.45
CA GLY A 129 20.72 22.25 -8.93
C GLY A 129 19.67 22.55 -7.85
N PHE A 130 19.01 21.55 -7.27
CA PHE A 130 18.03 21.75 -6.18
C PHE A 130 18.69 22.46 -5.00
N ASN A 131 18.08 23.59 -4.59
CA ASN A 131 18.50 24.37 -3.43
C ASN A 131 17.28 24.65 -2.53
N LYS A 132 17.32 24.18 -1.29
CA LYS A 132 16.24 24.36 -0.30
C LYS A 132 15.83 25.79 -0.03
N ASN A 133 16.74 26.77 -0.29
CA ASN A 133 16.46 28.19 -0.08
C ASN A 133 15.75 28.83 -1.27
N ILE A 134 15.73 28.16 -2.41
CA ILE A 134 15.16 28.69 -3.67
C ILE A 134 14.00 27.82 -4.12
N ASN A 135 14.14 26.50 -4.02
CA ASN A 135 13.16 25.53 -4.49
C ASN A 135 12.33 24.96 -3.33
N ASN A 136 11.09 24.60 -3.60
CA ASN A 136 10.21 23.99 -2.63
C ASN A 136 10.15 22.47 -2.81
N TYR A 137 10.00 21.74 -1.69
CA TYR A 137 9.64 20.34 -1.72
C TYR A 137 8.14 20.15 -2.00
N THR A 138 7.80 19.07 -2.67
CA THR A 138 6.46 18.54 -2.67
C THR A 138 6.29 17.66 -1.41
N TYR A 139 5.60 18.19 -0.40
CA TYR A 139 5.42 17.48 0.86
C TYR A 139 4.34 16.41 0.73
N ILE A 140 4.72 15.17 0.96
CA ILE A 140 3.80 14.03 0.93
C ILE A 140 3.40 13.69 2.38
N GLU A 141 2.09 13.71 2.62
CA GLU A 141 1.50 13.34 3.89
C GLU A 141 0.90 11.94 3.80
N ASN A 142 1.10 11.13 4.85
CA ASN A 142 0.46 9.83 4.95
C ASN A 142 -0.98 10.03 5.43
N LYS A 143 -1.93 9.76 4.56
CA LYS A 143 -3.36 9.74 4.91
C LYS A 143 -3.80 8.32 5.25
N LYS A 144 -4.81 8.20 6.10
CA LYS A 144 -5.46 6.90 6.36
C LYS A 144 -6.29 6.48 5.15
N LYS A 145 -6.54 5.17 5.03
CA LYS A 145 -7.34 4.61 3.93
C LYS A 145 -8.69 5.32 3.77
N ASP A 146 -9.40 5.49 4.86
CA ASP A 146 -10.76 6.06 4.85
C ASP A 146 -10.74 7.52 4.38
N GLU A 147 -9.77 8.33 4.84
CA GLU A 147 -9.56 9.70 4.36
C GLU A 147 -9.30 9.76 2.85
N ILE A 148 -8.50 8.81 2.32
CA ILE A 148 -8.23 8.73 0.88
C ILE A 148 -9.50 8.38 0.12
N LEU A 149 -10.26 7.39 0.60
CA LEU A 149 -11.48 6.95 -0.05
C LEU A 149 -12.57 8.03 -0.05
N GLU A 150 -12.69 8.82 1.01
CA GLU A 150 -13.58 9.99 1.09
C GLU A 150 -13.19 11.10 0.12
N MET A 151 -11.88 11.31 -0.09
CA MET A 151 -11.40 12.32 -1.05
C MET A 151 -11.62 11.92 -2.52
N LEU A 152 -11.81 10.64 -2.79
CA LEU A 152 -11.95 10.08 -4.15
C LEU A 152 -13.43 9.83 -4.53
N GLY A 153 -14.33 9.80 -3.57
CA GLY A 153 -15.78 9.63 -3.78
C GLY A 153 -16.46 10.92 -3.93
#